data_0db360285b20835cd59ea85da6a70029
#
_entry.id   0db360285b20835cd59ea85da6a70029
#
_cell.length_a   1.000
_cell.length_b   1.000
_cell.length_c   1.000
_cell.angle_alpha   90.00
_cell.angle_beta   90.00
_cell.angle_gamma   90.00
#
_symmetry.space_group_name_H-M   'P 1'
#
loop_
_entity.id
_entity.type
_entity.pdbx_description
1 polymer ?
#
loop_
_entity_poly.entity_id
_entity_poly.type
_entity_poly.pdbx_seq_one_letter_code
_entity_poly.pdbx_strand_id
1 'polypeptide(L)'
;DNVLEAVGSTPLVRLRRMTGPDDAQVLVKFEAVNVGGSVKTRTALKMIERAEERGELSPDSIIVEPTSGNQGVGLALVAAVKGYAARIIMPDSCSVERRRIMEHYGAEVICVHDEGDIGACIRECIALAQRMAADDPRVFVPQQFVNRDNLAAHVDGTAAEILADVRAAGIAIDGFCSGFGTGGTITGIGSELRT
;
A
#
# COMPACT_ATOMS: atom_id res chain seq x y z
N ASP A 1 0.29 -5.20 -21.64
CA ASP A 1 -0.90 -5.41 -20.80
C ASP A 1 -0.55 -6.42 -19.71
N ASN A 2 -0.75 -6.06 -18.46
CA ASN A 2 -0.47 -6.93 -17.31
C ASN A 2 -1.48 -6.65 -16.16
N VAL A 3 -1.44 -7.46 -15.11
CA VAL A 3 -2.39 -7.37 -14.00
C VAL A 3 -2.33 -6.06 -13.21
N LEU A 4 -1.25 -5.29 -13.29
CA LEU A 4 -1.12 -3.99 -12.60
C LEU A 4 -2.05 -2.92 -13.19
N GLU A 5 -2.48 -3.07 -14.45
CA GLU A 5 -3.48 -2.20 -15.09
C GLU A 5 -4.88 -2.33 -14.45
N ALA A 6 -5.12 -3.43 -13.74
CA ALA A 6 -6.35 -3.65 -12.99
C ALA A 6 -6.29 -3.11 -11.55
N VAL A 7 -5.17 -2.46 -11.15
CA VAL A 7 -5.05 -1.82 -9.84
C VAL A 7 -5.87 -0.54 -9.83
N GLY A 8 -6.75 -0.41 -8.85
CA GLY A 8 -7.67 0.71 -8.77
C GLY A 8 -9.05 0.39 -9.33
N SER A 9 -9.79 1.42 -9.69
CA SER A 9 -11.18 1.32 -10.17
C SER A 9 -12.06 0.42 -9.29
N THR A 10 -11.80 0.45 -8.00
CA THR A 10 -12.56 -0.37 -7.02
C THR A 10 -13.94 0.23 -6.79
N PRO A 11 -14.97 -0.60 -6.50
CA PRO A 11 -16.33 -0.08 -6.37
C PRO A 11 -16.52 0.78 -5.13
N LEU A 12 -17.37 1.81 -5.28
CA LEU A 12 -17.93 2.58 -4.16
C LEU A 12 -19.29 1.98 -3.80
N VAL A 13 -19.38 1.31 -2.64
CA VAL A 13 -20.53 0.50 -2.23
C VAL A 13 -21.35 1.20 -1.17
N ARG A 14 -22.66 1.37 -1.40
CA ARG A 14 -23.58 1.90 -0.39
C ARG A 14 -23.96 0.82 0.63
N LEU A 15 -23.80 1.11 1.90
CA LEU A 15 -24.32 0.27 3.00
C LEU A 15 -25.83 0.52 3.17
N ARG A 16 -26.63 -0.54 3.07
CA ARG A 16 -28.11 -0.42 3.14
C ARG A 16 -28.73 -1.00 4.41
N ARG A 17 -28.01 -1.89 5.11
CA ARG A 17 -28.56 -2.62 6.28
C ARG A 17 -28.01 -2.13 7.61
N MET A 18 -26.95 -1.30 7.57
CA MET A 18 -26.30 -0.77 8.76
C MET A 18 -26.74 0.65 9.10
N THR A 19 -27.56 1.26 8.23
CA THR A 19 -28.08 2.62 8.40
C THR A 19 -29.60 2.60 8.29
N GLY A 20 -30.27 3.37 9.15
CA GLY A 20 -31.71 3.60 9.12
C GLY A 20 -32.12 4.69 8.13
N PRO A 21 -33.43 4.98 8.00
CA PRO A 21 -33.94 5.98 7.07
C PRO A 21 -33.50 7.41 7.41
N ASP A 22 -33.25 7.69 8.69
CA ASP A 22 -32.87 9.03 9.18
C ASP A 22 -31.36 9.18 9.39
N ASP A 23 -30.58 8.11 9.12
CA ASP A 23 -29.14 8.13 9.26
C ASP A 23 -28.44 8.69 8.00
N ALA A 24 -27.18 9.09 8.17
CA ALA A 24 -26.33 9.47 7.06
C ALA A 24 -26.15 8.30 6.07
N GLN A 25 -26.09 8.61 4.78
CA GLN A 25 -25.73 7.64 3.77
C GLN A 25 -24.26 7.26 3.90
N VAL A 26 -23.96 6.00 4.13
CA VAL A 26 -22.58 5.50 4.24
C VAL A 26 -22.16 4.80 2.95
N LEU A 27 -21.07 5.28 2.35
CA LEU A 27 -20.44 4.70 1.18
C LEU A 27 -19.07 4.12 1.57
N VAL A 28 -18.74 2.95 1.06
CA VAL A 28 -17.45 2.27 1.30
C VAL A 28 -16.70 2.11 0.00
N LYS A 29 -15.53 2.70 -0.11
CA LYS A 29 -14.56 2.39 -1.18
C LYS A 29 -13.98 1.01 -0.90
N PHE A 30 -14.41 -0.01 -1.64
CA PHE A 30 -14.18 -1.40 -1.28
C PHE A 30 -12.84 -1.92 -1.83
N GLU A 31 -11.76 -1.60 -1.14
CA GLU A 31 -10.38 -1.93 -1.54
C GLU A 31 -10.00 -3.42 -1.37
N ALA A 32 -10.83 -4.23 -0.71
CA ALA A 32 -10.56 -5.68 -0.57
C ALA A 32 -10.62 -6.43 -1.92
N VAL A 33 -11.29 -5.88 -2.93
CA VAL A 33 -11.34 -6.45 -4.29
C VAL A 33 -10.24 -5.92 -5.21
N ASN A 34 -9.41 -5.01 -4.72
CA ASN A 34 -8.26 -4.53 -5.48
C ASN A 34 -7.27 -5.69 -5.73
N VAL A 35 -6.51 -5.62 -6.80
CA VAL A 35 -5.42 -6.56 -7.07
C VAL A 35 -4.48 -6.59 -5.86
N GLY A 36 -4.12 -7.78 -5.38
CA GLY A 36 -3.36 -7.93 -4.13
C GLY A 36 -4.18 -7.80 -2.85
N GLY A 37 -5.52 -7.66 -2.95
CA GLY A 37 -6.46 -7.77 -1.83
C GLY A 37 -6.51 -6.58 -0.88
N SER A 38 -5.95 -5.42 -1.23
CA SER A 38 -5.99 -4.24 -0.37
C SER A 38 -5.63 -2.94 -1.09
N VAL A 39 -5.90 -1.82 -0.43
CA VAL A 39 -5.49 -0.48 -0.87
C VAL A 39 -3.97 -0.32 -1.05
N LYS A 40 -3.16 -1.19 -0.44
CA LYS A 40 -1.70 -1.06 -0.44
C LYS A 40 -1.05 -1.38 -1.78
N THR A 41 -1.71 -2.09 -2.67
CA THR A 41 -1.20 -2.28 -4.03
C THR A 41 -1.14 -0.96 -4.80
N ARG A 42 -2.07 -0.03 -4.55
CA ARG A 42 -2.01 1.34 -5.12
C ARG A 42 -0.73 2.06 -4.71
N THR A 43 -0.43 2.05 -3.41
CA THR A 43 0.75 2.74 -2.88
C THR A 43 2.04 2.06 -3.32
N ALA A 44 2.07 0.72 -3.34
CA ALA A 44 3.20 -0.04 -3.83
C ALA A 44 3.50 0.28 -5.31
N LEU A 45 2.48 0.21 -6.16
CA LEU A 45 2.60 0.50 -7.59
C LEU A 45 3.09 1.94 -7.81
N LYS A 46 2.44 2.92 -7.19
CA LYS A 46 2.81 4.34 -7.36
C LYS A 46 4.24 4.63 -6.92
N MET A 47 4.69 4.08 -5.79
CA MET A 47 6.06 4.29 -5.30
C MET A 47 7.10 3.69 -6.26
N ILE A 48 6.84 2.52 -6.83
CA ILE A 48 7.76 1.88 -7.77
C ILE A 48 7.78 2.64 -9.11
N GLU A 49 6.60 2.98 -9.66
CA GLU A 49 6.53 3.73 -10.93
C GLU A 49 7.20 5.11 -10.83
N ARG A 50 7.01 5.82 -9.73
CA ARG A 50 7.68 7.10 -9.51
C ARG A 50 9.18 6.97 -9.32
N ALA A 51 9.65 5.91 -8.69
CA ALA A 51 11.07 5.60 -8.58
C ALA A 51 11.69 5.26 -9.96
N GLU A 52 10.97 4.51 -10.81
CA GLU A 52 11.36 4.27 -12.21
C GLU A 52 11.45 5.58 -13.01
N GLU A 53 10.43 6.44 -12.91
CA GLU A 53 10.41 7.75 -13.59
C GLU A 53 11.57 8.66 -13.17
N ARG A 54 12.00 8.58 -11.91
CA ARG A 54 13.15 9.34 -11.39
C ARG A 54 14.50 8.69 -11.70
N GLY A 55 14.52 7.49 -12.30
CA GLY A 55 15.75 6.74 -12.58
C GLY A 55 16.42 6.17 -11.32
N GLU A 56 15.67 6.00 -10.22
CA GLU A 56 16.15 5.42 -8.97
C GLU A 56 16.21 3.88 -9.02
N LEU A 57 15.54 3.27 -10.00
CA LEU A 57 15.50 1.83 -10.22
C LEU A 57 16.16 1.45 -11.56
N SER A 58 16.90 0.37 -11.54
CA SER A 58 17.49 -0.31 -12.70
C SER A 58 16.97 -1.75 -12.78
N PRO A 59 17.11 -2.46 -13.91
CA PRO A 59 16.59 -3.83 -14.04
C PRO A 59 17.12 -4.83 -13.00
N ASP A 60 18.26 -4.56 -12.39
CA ASP A 60 18.90 -5.39 -11.35
C ASP A 60 18.63 -4.87 -9.92
N SER A 61 17.77 -3.87 -9.77
CA SER A 61 17.40 -3.34 -8.45
C SER A 61 16.68 -4.38 -7.60
N ILE A 62 16.91 -4.27 -6.30
CA ILE A 62 16.29 -5.13 -5.27
C ILE A 62 15.41 -4.25 -4.39
N ILE A 63 14.12 -4.48 -4.43
CA ILE A 63 13.16 -3.75 -3.58
C ILE A 63 13.20 -4.33 -2.18
N VAL A 64 13.55 -3.53 -1.18
CA VAL A 64 13.61 -3.96 0.22
C VAL A 64 12.68 -3.09 1.05
N GLU A 65 11.73 -3.68 1.79
CA GLU A 65 10.81 -2.92 2.66
C GLU A 65 10.61 -3.61 4.00
N PRO A 66 10.81 -2.88 5.11
CA PRO A 66 10.47 -3.36 6.44
C PRO A 66 8.95 -3.20 6.67
N THR A 67 8.20 -4.30 6.54
CA THR A 67 6.75 -4.27 6.72
C THR A 67 6.18 -5.66 6.99
N SER A 68 5.30 -5.77 7.95
CA SER A 68 4.55 -7.00 8.25
C SER A 68 3.16 -7.05 7.60
N GLY A 69 2.81 -6.05 6.81
CA GLY A 69 1.45 -5.83 6.36
C GLY A 69 1.24 -5.93 4.85
N ASN A 70 0.09 -5.39 4.45
CA ASN A 70 -0.36 -5.42 3.06
C ASN A 70 0.57 -4.63 2.11
N GLN A 71 1.40 -3.71 2.62
CA GLN A 71 2.40 -3.03 1.80
C GLN A 71 3.43 -4.02 1.24
N GLY A 72 3.88 -4.99 2.05
CA GLY A 72 4.77 -6.05 1.59
C GLY A 72 4.13 -6.92 0.51
N VAL A 73 2.85 -7.28 0.69
CA VAL A 73 2.08 -8.02 -0.33
C VAL A 73 2.00 -7.22 -1.63
N GLY A 74 1.69 -5.93 -1.55
CA GLY A 74 1.63 -5.04 -2.72
C GLY A 74 2.98 -4.93 -3.43
N LEU A 75 4.06 -4.72 -2.69
CA LEU A 75 5.41 -4.63 -3.26
C LEU A 75 5.88 -5.95 -3.89
N ALA A 76 5.62 -7.09 -3.23
CA ALA A 76 5.93 -8.41 -3.78
C ALA A 76 5.20 -8.65 -5.11
N LEU A 77 3.91 -8.32 -5.18
CA LEU A 77 3.12 -8.41 -6.42
C LEU A 77 3.68 -7.50 -7.52
N VAL A 78 3.93 -6.22 -7.21
CA VAL A 78 4.44 -5.25 -8.19
C VAL A 78 5.83 -5.68 -8.70
N ALA A 79 6.70 -6.11 -7.78
CA ALA A 79 8.03 -6.61 -8.11
C ALA A 79 7.96 -7.84 -9.03
N ALA A 80 7.11 -8.82 -8.73
CA ALA A 80 6.92 -10.01 -9.55
C ALA A 80 6.50 -9.67 -10.99
N VAL A 81 5.57 -8.72 -11.16
CA VAL A 81 5.08 -8.32 -12.49
C VAL A 81 6.10 -7.49 -13.26
N LYS A 82 6.85 -6.61 -12.58
CA LYS A 82 7.85 -5.74 -13.19
C LYS A 82 9.23 -6.40 -13.36
N GLY A 83 9.44 -7.58 -12.78
CA GLY A 83 10.69 -8.33 -12.88
C GLY A 83 11.77 -7.93 -11.87
N TYR A 84 11.43 -7.22 -10.82
CA TYR A 84 12.36 -6.87 -9.74
C TYR A 84 12.50 -7.99 -8.72
N ALA A 85 13.68 -8.14 -8.14
CA ALA A 85 13.84 -8.89 -6.90
C ALA A 85 13.19 -8.13 -5.74
N ALA A 86 12.54 -8.84 -4.82
CA ALA A 86 11.94 -8.22 -3.63
C ALA A 86 12.35 -8.96 -2.37
N ARG A 87 12.68 -8.22 -1.31
CA ARG A 87 12.97 -8.71 0.03
C ARG A 87 12.12 -7.97 1.04
N ILE A 88 11.28 -8.70 1.75
CA ILE A 88 10.41 -8.12 2.78
C ILE A 88 10.92 -8.52 4.15
N ILE A 89 11.19 -7.52 4.98
CA ILE A 89 11.71 -7.74 6.33
C ILE A 89 10.57 -7.58 7.31
N MET A 90 10.31 -8.59 8.15
CA MET A 90 9.19 -8.56 9.08
C MET A 90 9.49 -9.32 10.38
N PRO A 91 8.83 -8.97 11.50
CA PRO A 91 8.87 -9.77 12.70
C PRO A 91 8.35 -11.19 12.48
N ASP A 92 8.98 -12.20 13.08
CA ASP A 92 8.55 -13.59 12.98
C ASP A 92 7.22 -13.88 13.70
N SER A 93 6.82 -13.02 14.64
CA SER A 93 5.52 -13.04 15.31
C SER A 93 4.34 -12.59 14.43
N CYS A 94 4.60 -12.08 13.22
CA CYS A 94 3.55 -11.62 12.32
C CYS A 94 2.89 -12.74 11.51
N SER A 95 1.76 -12.40 10.85
CA SER A 95 0.90 -13.34 10.12
C SER A 95 1.64 -14.22 9.12
N VAL A 96 1.54 -15.53 9.31
CA VAL A 96 2.10 -16.57 8.43
C VAL A 96 1.42 -16.53 7.05
N GLU A 97 0.13 -16.16 6.98
CA GLU A 97 -0.63 -16.07 5.72
C GLU A 97 -0.05 -15.00 4.82
N ARG A 98 0.26 -13.81 5.37
CA ARG A 98 0.87 -12.71 4.60
C ARG A 98 2.27 -13.09 4.12
N ARG A 99 3.06 -13.72 4.98
CA ARG A 99 4.37 -14.26 4.59
C ARG A 99 4.25 -15.20 3.40
N ARG A 100 3.35 -16.18 3.45
CA ARG A 100 3.11 -17.14 2.36
C ARG A 100 2.67 -16.47 1.07
N ILE A 101 1.84 -15.43 1.15
CA ILE A 101 1.42 -14.67 -0.05
C ILE A 101 2.63 -13.97 -0.68
N MET A 102 3.47 -13.32 0.11
CA MET A 102 4.67 -12.63 -0.39
C MET A 102 5.66 -13.62 -1.01
N GLU A 103 5.91 -14.75 -0.34
CA GLU A 103 6.74 -15.84 -0.86
C GLU A 103 6.16 -16.44 -2.16
N HIS A 104 4.83 -16.56 -2.26
CA HIS A 104 4.15 -17.04 -3.48
C HIS A 104 4.35 -16.09 -4.67
N TYR A 105 4.43 -14.77 -4.43
CA TYR A 105 4.80 -13.78 -5.45
C TYR A 105 6.30 -13.76 -5.74
N GLY A 106 7.10 -14.60 -5.11
CA GLY A 106 8.54 -14.72 -5.36
C GLY A 106 9.41 -13.79 -4.52
N ALA A 107 8.84 -13.08 -3.53
CA ALA A 107 9.65 -12.28 -2.63
C ALA A 107 10.38 -13.16 -1.60
N GLU A 108 11.63 -12.80 -1.30
CA GLU A 108 12.35 -13.32 -0.14
C GLU A 108 11.80 -12.66 1.14
N VAL A 109 11.34 -13.45 2.11
CA VAL A 109 10.86 -12.92 3.39
C VAL A 109 11.91 -13.18 4.47
N ILE A 110 12.47 -12.10 5.01
CA ILE A 110 13.47 -12.12 6.08
C ILE A 110 12.74 -11.88 7.40
N CYS A 111 12.70 -12.90 8.26
CA CYS A 111 12.09 -12.81 9.56
C CYS A 111 13.11 -12.35 10.61
N VAL A 112 12.77 -11.31 11.37
CA VAL A 112 13.50 -10.85 12.55
C VAL A 112 12.80 -11.40 13.79
N HIS A 113 13.56 -11.95 14.73
CA HIS A 113 12.99 -12.55 15.92
C HIS A 113 12.41 -11.49 16.86
N ASP A 114 11.15 -11.70 17.26
CA ASP A 114 10.43 -10.82 18.19
C ASP A 114 10.54 -11.38 19.61
N GLU A 115 11.34 -10.72 20.45
CA GLU A 115 11.54 -11.09 21.86
C GLU A 115 10.38 -10.62 22.77
N GLY A 116 9.23 -10.21 22.20
CA GLY A 116 8.06 -9.73 22.94
C GLY A 116 7.94 -8.21 23.00
N ASP A 117 8.86 -7.46 22.39
CA ASP A 117 8.72 -6.01 22.11
C ASP A 117 8.64 -5.80 20.60
N ILE A 118 7.43 -5.83 20.09
CA ILE A 118 7.17 -5.61 18.65
C ILE A 118 7.72 -4.27 18.15
N GLY A 119 7.74 -3.25 19.01
CA GLY A 119 8.29 -1.94 18.66
C GLY A 119 9.80 -1.98 18.45
N ALA A 120 10.52 -2.70 19.32
CA ALA A 120 11.97 -2.94 19.16
C ALA A 120 12.24 -3.75 17.90
N CYS A 121 11.48 -4.83 17.66
CA CYS A 121 11.63 -5.68 16.49
C CYS A 121 11.38 -4.90 15.18
N ILE A 122 10.37 -4.02 15.13
CA ILE A 122 10.13 -3.14 13.97
C ILE A 122 11.32 -2.20 13.73
N ARG A 123 11.90 -1.61 14.79
CA ARG A 123 13.10 -0.77 14.65
C ARG A 123 14.29 -1.56 14.09
N GLU A 124 14.44 -2.80 14.49
CA GLU A 124 15.49 -3.69 13.97
C GLU A 124 15.25 -4.03 12.49
N CYS A 125 14.02 -4.32 12.09
CA CYS A 125 13.66 -4.50 10.67
C CYS A 125 14.04 -3.27 9.83
N ILE A 126 13.75 -2.07 10.33
CA ILE A 126 14.10 -0.81 9.65
C ILE A 126 15.63 -0.66 9.56
N ALA A 127 16.34 -0.91 10.66
CA ALA A 127 17.80 -0.82 10.69
C ALA A 127 18.45 -1.83 9.73
N LEU A 128 17.88 -3.04 9.61
CA LEU A 128 18.36 -4.06 8.66
C LEU A 128 18.17 -3.57 7.22
N ALA A 129 17.00 -3.04 6.86
CA ALA A 129 16.76 -2.48 5.52
C ALA A 129 17.75 -1.37 5.18
N GLN A 130 18.04 -0.48 6.13
CA GLN A 130 19.02 0.60 5.97
C GLN A 130 20.45 0.09 5.76
N ARG A 131 20.86 -0.94 6.53
CA ARG A 131 22.17 -1.59 6.32
C ARG A 131 22.26 -2.22 4.93
N MET A 132 21.22 -2.95 4.51
CA MET A 132 21.21 -3.55 3.18
C MET A 132 21.35 -2.51 2.06
N ALA A 133 20.70 -1.34 2.21
CA ALA A 133 20.83 -0.24 1.25
C ALA A 133 22.22 0.43 1.29
N ALA A 134 22.89 0.44 2.44
CA ALA A 134 24.25 0.97 2.55
C ALA A 134 25.29 0.01 1.94
N ASP A 135 25.06 -1.29 2.03
CA ASP A 135 25.99 -2.33 1.61
C ASP A 135 25.87 -2.70 0.12
N ASP A 136 24.69 -2.52 -0.48
CA ASP A 136 24.42 -2.88 -1.88
C ASP A 136 23.68 -1.73 -2.61
N PRO A 137 24.31 -1.05 -3.58
CA PRO A 137 23.72 0.07 -4.32
C PRO A 137 22.51 -0.32 -5.19
N ARG A 138 22.25 -1.61 -5.40
CA ARG A 138 21.04 -2.10 -6.09
C ARG A 138 19.82 -2.07 -5.20
N VAL A 139 19.99 -1.94 -3.87
CA VAL A 139 18.89 -1.96 -2.93
C VAL A 139 18.16 -0.62 -2.94
N PHE A 140 16.87 -0.68 -3.25
CA PHE A 140 15.92 0.42 -3.15
C PHE A 140 14.95 0.16 -2.00
N VAL A 141 14.84 1.10 -1.08
CA VAL A 141 13.91 1.03 0.06
C VAL A 141 12.79 2.06 -0.14
N PRO A 142 11.56 1.63 -0.50
CA PRO A 142 10.42 2.53 -0.76
C PRO A 142 10.05 3.44 0.41
N GLN A 143 10.18 2.97 1.67
CA GLN A 143 9.94 3.74 2.90
C GLN A 143 8.51 4.31 3.00
N GLN A 144 7.51 3.46 3.06
CA GLN A 144 6.09 3.84 3.03
C GLN A 144 5.67 4.94 4.03
N PHE A 145 6.40 5.13 5.14
CA PHE A 145 6.05 6.11 6.17
C PHE A 145 6.48 7.55 5.84
N VAL A 146 7.48 7.72 4.97
CA VAL A 146 8.05 9.04 4.62
C VAL A 146 7.96 9.35 3.13
N ASN A 147 7.74 8.35 2.29
CA ASN A 147 7.64 8.51 0.85
C ASN A 147 6.34 9.22 0.45
N ARG A 148 6.47 10.37 -0.20
CA ARG A 148 5.33 11.18 -0.65
C ARG A 148 4.51 10.53 -1.76
N ASP A 149 5.08 9.56 -2.48
CA ASP A 149 4.35 8.81 -3.50
C ASP A 149 3.26 7.91 -2.91
N ASN A 150 3.38 7.55 -1.61
CA ASN A 150 2.27 6.95 -0.86
C ASN A 150 1.04 7.87 -0.81
N LEU A 151 1.26 9.15 -0.53
CA LEU A 151 0.20 10.16 -0.55
C LEU A 151 -0.35 10.34 -1.98
N ALA A 152 0.56 10.50 -2.96
CA ALA A 152 0.20 10.71 -4.36
C ALA A 152 -0.68 9.57 -4.93
N ALA A 153 -0.47 8.32 -4.52
CA ALA A 153 -1.32 7.20 -4.90
C ALA A 153 -2.80 7.41 -4.54
N HIS A 154 -3.05 8.10 -3.43
CA HIS A 154 -4.41 8.39 -2.98
C HIS A 154 -4.98 9.68 -3.57
N VAL A 155 -4.16 10.71 -3.77
CA VAL A 155 -4.55 11.95 -4.46
C VAL A 155 -4.93 11.64 -5.90
N ASP A 156 -3.99 11.09 -6.67
CA ASP A 156 -4.15 10.87 -8.11
C ASP A 156 -5.13 9.73 -8.45
N GLY A 157 -5.31 8.76 -7.55
CA GLY A 157 -6.08 7.55 -7.78
C GLY A 157 -7.34 7.48 -6.91
N THR A 158 -7.20 7.11 -5.64
CA THR A 158 -8.35 6.77 -4.78
C THR A 158 -9.34 7.93 -4.62
N ALA A 159 -8.84 9.16 -4.40
CA ALA A 159 -9.68 10.35 -4.27
C ALA A 159 -10.36 10.70 -5.58
N ALA A 160 -9.62 10.66 -6.69
CA ALA A 160 -10.18 10.93 -8.02
C ALA A 160 -11.32 9.96 -8.37
N GLU A 161 -11.16 8.66 -8.07
CA GLU A 161 -12.21 7.66 -8.26
C GLU A 161 -13.44 7.96 -7.38
N ILE A 162 -13.24 8.23 -6.08
CA ILE A 162 -14.35 8.58 -5.16
C ILE A 162 -15.11 9.79 -5.69
N LEU A 163 -14.41 10.86 -6.06
CA LEU A 163 -15.02 12.08 -6.57
C LEU A 163 -15.79 11.84 -7.87
N ALA A 164 -15.26 11.01 -8.77
CA ALA A 164 -15.96 10.65 -10.00
C ALA A 164 -17.25 9.86 -9.70
N ASP A 165 -17.18 8.87 -8.82
CA ASP A 165 -18.30 8.01 -8.44
C ASP A 165 -19.44 8.83 -7.78
N VAL A 166 -19.12 9.70 -6.82
CA VAL A 166 -20.14 10.51 -6.12
C VAL A 166 -20.75 11.58 -7.03
N ARG A 167 -19.96 12.17 -7.93
CA ARG A 167 -20.48 13.11 -8.95
C ARG A 167 -21.47 12.42 -9.89
N ALA A 168 -21.11 11.23 -10.38
CA ALA A 168 -21.98 10.45 -11.26
C ALA A 168 -23.29 10.04 -10.55
N ALA A 169 -23.25 9.82 -9.24
CA ALA A 169 -24.40 9.47 -8.41
C ALA A 169 -25.20 10.69 -7.91
N GLY A 170 -24.74 11.93 -8.12
CA GLY A 170 -25.36 13.16 -7.57
C GLY A 170 -25.31 13.23 -6.06
N ILE A 171 -24.26 12.67 -5.42
CA ILE A 171 -24.09 12.60 -3.97
C ILE A 171 -23.08 13.67 -3.53
N ALA A 172 -23.40 14.42 -2.44
CA ALA A 172 -22.45 15.25 -1.72
C ALA A 172 -21.76 14.44 -0.62
N ILE A 173 -20.50 14.74 -0.33
CA ILE A 173 -19.72 14.12 0.75
C ILE A 173 -19.68 15.11 1.92
N ASP A 174 -20.25 14.73 3.07
CA ASP A 174 -20.25 15.53 4.30
C ASP A 174 -19.11 15.11 5.25
N GLY A 175 -18.57 13.90 5.09
CA GLY A 175 -17.53 13.39 5.97
C GLY A 175 -16.75 12.22 5.33
N PHE A 176 -15.51 12.06 5.78
CA PHE A 176 -14.63 10.99 5.37
C PHE A 176 -13.97 10.34 6.59
N CYS A 177 -13.98 9.02 6.61
CA CYS A 177 -13.35 8.20 7.65
C CYS A 177 -12.43 7.15 7.03
N SER A 178 -11.26 6.98 7.60
CA SER A 178 -10.28 5.98 7.15
C SER A 178 -9.46 5.45 8.33
N GLY A 179 -8.97 4.22 8.22
CA GLY A 179 -7.95 3.72 9.14
C GLY A 179 -6.66 4.54 9.04
N PHE A 180 -6.01 4.75 10.17
CA PHE A 180 -4.75 5.49 10.26
C PHE A 180 -3.59 4.52 10.49
N GLY A 181 -2.67 4.46 9.53
CA GLY A 181 -1.40 3.75 9.62
C GLY A 181 -0.25 4.68 9.22
N THR A 182 0.11 4.73 7.93
CA THR A 182 1.11 5.68 7.41
C THR A 182 0.57 7.12 7.29
N GLY A 183 -0.74 7.30 7.39
CA GLY A 183 -1.39 8.58 7.14
C GLY A 183 -1.71 8.88 5.67
N GLY A 184 -1.11 8.14 4.73
CA GLY A 184 -1.25 8.42 3.29
C GLY A 184 -2.70 8.45 2.81
N THR A 185 -3.51 7.47 3.20
CA THR A 185 -4.92 7.37 2.79
C THR A 185 -5.75 8.53 3.32
N ILE A 186 -5.71 8.78 4.64
CA ILE A 186 -6.54 9.83 5.26
C ILE A 186 -6.13 11.22 4.77
N THR A 187 -4.83 11.46 4.61
CA THR A 187 -4.32 12.75 4.16
C THR A 187 -4.57 12.95 2.66
N GLY A 188 -4.22 11.96 1.82
CA GLY A 188 -4.36 12.08 0.37
C GLY A 188 -5.81 12.24 -0.08
N ILE A 189 -6.73 11.41 0.45
CA ILE A 189 -8.15 11.54 0.12
C ILE A 189 -8.73 12.80 0.76
N GLY A 190 -8.44 13.05 2.05
CA GLY A 190 -8.99 14.17 2.78
C GLY A 190 -8.58 15.54 2.22
N SER A 191 -7.40 15.68 1.62
CA SER A 191 -6.99 16.92 0.94
C SER A 191 -7.89 17.22 -0.27
N GLU A 192 -8.20 16.21 -1.08
CA GLU A 192 -9.01 16.37 -2.29
C GLU A 192 -10.50 16.56 -2.00
N LEU A 193 -11.00 16.02 -0.88
CA LEU A 193 -12.40 16.19 -0.50
C LEU A 193 -12.71 17.56 0.13
N ARG A 194 -11.71 18.38 0.46
CA ARG A 194 -11.88 19.72 1.03
C ARG A 194 -11.98 20.82 -0.02
N THR A 195 -11.69 20.50 -1.28
CA THR A 195 -11.77 21.40 -2.42
C THR A 195 -13.14 21.35 -3.07
#